data_d5aa889ed9a15dc2777695a6548827c6
#
_entry.id   d5aa889ed9a15dc2777695a6548827c6
#
_cell.length_a   1.000
_cell.length_b   1.000
_cell.length_c   1.000
_cell.angle_alpha   90.00
_cell.angle_beta   90.00
_cell.angle_gamma   90.00
#
_symmetry.space_group_name_H-M   'P 1'
#
loop_
_entity.id
_entity.type
_entity.pdbx_description
1 polymer ?
#
loop_
_entity_poly.entity_id
_entity_poly.type
_entity_poly.pdbx_seq_one_letter_code
_entity_poly.pdbx_strand_id
1 'polypeptide(L)'
;MLFRSGYIQVSDDKPISKVKCFTEKPDIELARVFLQSGEFYWNSGIFVWKVRSIVEAFEKYLPEHHALFSGVMRAIGTDAERNVVEIAFSECRAISIDYGIMEKADNVYVRCGEFGWSDVGTWGSVYQHSRKDRYANAVPEEGCYLYDTRSSIVSLPKDKIAVISGLKEYIVVDTDDVLMVCPRSEEQNIKKFIDEVKFHNGDKHI
;
A
#
# COMPACT_ATOMS: atom_id res chain seq x y z
N MET A 1 4.00 11.72 -0.91
CA MET A 1 4.75 10.47 -0.67
C MET A 1 5.43 10.45 0.70
N LEU A 2 6.09 11.52 1.11
CA LEU A 2 6.99 11.59 2.26
C LEU A 2 6.44 11.10 3.61
N PHE A 3 5.16 11.19 3.88
CA PHE A 3 4.53 10.86 5.17
C PHE A 3 3.67 9.58 5.13
N ARG A 4 3.71 8.81 4.05
CA ARG A 4 2.91 7.58 3.87
C ARG A 4 3.73 6.29 3.93
N SER A 5 5.05 6.41 3.94
CA SER A 5 5.98 5.28 3.98
C SER A 5 6.72 5.22 5.31
N GLY A 6 7.16 4.04 5.71
CA GLY A 6 8.04 3.85 6.84
C GLY A 6 9.48 4.28 6.53
N TYR A 7 10.18 4.74 7.54
CA TYR A 7 11.58 5.16 7.48
C TYR A 7 12.46 4.28 8.35
N ILE A 8 13.62 3.92 7.84
CA ILE A 8 14.59 3.03 8.50
C ILE A 8 15.92 3.76 8.64
N GLN A 9 16.37 3.99 9.87
CA GLN A 9 17.72 4.45 10.15
C GLN A 9 18.64 3.25 10.35
N VAL A 10 19.82 3.29 9.74
CA VAL A 10 20.83 2.24 9.84
C VAL A 10 21.97 2.63 10.79
N SER A 11 22.67 1.63 11.30
CA SER A 11 23.81 1.83 12.20
C SER A 11 25.13 2.03 11.46
N ASP A 12 25.22 1.55 10.23
CA ASP A 12 26.41 1.62 9.37
C ASP A 12 26.00 1.57 7.89
N ASP A 13 26.96 1.73 6.99
CA ASP A 13 26.76 1.78 5.54
C ASP A 13 27.14 0.43 4.85
N LYS A 14 26.81 -0.67 5.50
CA LYS A 14 27.05 -2.00 4.93
C LYS A 14 25.88 -2.45 4.05
N PRO A 15 26.12 -3.40 3.13
CA PRO A 15 25.04 -3.97 2.31
C PRO A 15 23.89 -4.57 3.12
N ILE A 16 24.17 -5.07 4.32
CA ILE A 16 23.19 -5.50 5.31
C ILE A 16 23.56 -4.82 6.61
N SER A 17 22.73 -3.91 7.07
CA SER A 17 22.98 -3.10 8.26
C SER A 17 21.95 -3.36 9.33
N LYS A 18 22.35 -3.28 10.58
CA LYS A 18 21.40 -3.36 11.69
C LYS A 18 20.52 -2.11 11.69
N VAL A 19 19.23 -2.29 11.85
CA VAL A 19 18.28 -1.19 12.01
C VAL A 19 18.50 -0.54 13.37
N LYS A 20 18.67 0.76 13.37
CA LYS A 20 18.84 1.60 14.56
C LYS A 20 17.50 2.16 15.04
N CYS A 21 16.69 2.58 14.08
CA CYS A 21 15.35 3.07 14.32
C CYS A 21 14.45 2.72 13.12
N PHE A 22 13.23 2.30 13.41
CA PHE A 22 12.17 2.10 12.43
C PHE A 22 11.01 3.01 12.82
N THR A 23 10.52 3.83 11.89
CA THR A 23 9.42 4.76 12.15
C THR A 23 8.40 4.66 11.02
N GLU A 24 7.21 4.16 11.33
CA GLU A 24 6.14 4.03 10.34
C GLU A 24 5.35 5.33 10.24
N LYS A 25 5.19 5.83 9.01
CA LYS A 25 4.36 7.00 8.67
C LYS A 25 4.54 8.20 9.61
N PRO A 26 5.76 8.75 9.73
CA PRO A 26 6.02 9.93 10.55
C PRO A 26 5.17 11.11 10.06
N ASP A 27 5.00 12.13 10.91
CA ASP A 27 4.43 13.40 10.45
C ASP A 27 5.33 14.07 9.40
N ILE A 28 4.79 15.07 8.72
CA ILE A 28 5.48 15.71 7.58
C ILE A 28 6.76 16.44 8.00
N GLU A 29 6.83 16.96 9.23
CA GLU A 29 7.99 17.69 9.72
C GLU A 29 9.11 16.72 10.02
N LEU A 30 8.82 15.63 10.71
CA LEU A 30 9.78 14.56 11.00
C LEU A 30 10.26 13.87 9.71
N ALA A 31 9.36 13.62 8.75
CA ALA A 31 9.73 13.07 7.44
C ALA A 31 10.73 13.97 6.70
N ARG A 32 10.57 15.30 6.76
CA ARG A 32 11.52 16.24 6.17
C ARG A 32 12.90 16.19 6.85
N VAL A 33 12.92 16.09 8.17
CA VAL A 33 14.18 15.92 8.93
C VAL A 33 14.89 14.64 8.52
N PHE A 34 14.18 13.52 8.41
CA PHE A 34 14.74 12.24 7.98
C PHE A 34 15.38 12.32 6.58
N LEU A 35 14.72 12.97 5.64
CA LEU A 35 15.27 13.15 4.29
C LEU A 35 16.49 14.07 4.26
N GLN A 36 16.48 15.14 5.06
CA GLN A 36 17.59 16.10 5.11
C GLN A 36 18.84 15.51 5.78
N SER A 37 18.66 14.58 6.73
CA SER A 37 19.78 13.93 7.41
C SER A 37 20.59 13.00 6.51
N GLY A 38 19.97 12.43 5.47
CA GLY A 38 20.61 11.45 4.60
C GLY A 38 20.89 10.09 5.24
N GLU A 39 20.43 9.85 6.47
CA GLU A 39 20.69 8.61 7.22
C GLU A 39 19.51 7.62 7.16
N PHE A 40 18.40 8.02 6.53
CA PHE A 40 17.18 7.23 6.50
C PHE A 40 16.90 6.69 5.10
N TYR A 41 16.43 5.45 5.08
CA TYR A 41 15.97 4.75 3.88
C TYR A 41 14.45 4.55 3.96
N TRP A 42 13.79 4.47 2.82
CA TRP A 42 12.38 4.11 2.76
C TRP A 42 12.18 2.61 2.97
N ASN A 43 11.22 2.26 3.82
CA ASN A 43 10.75 0.90 3.94
C ASN A 43 9.96 0.51 2.69
N SER A 44 10.42 -0.53 2.00
CA SER A 44 9.72 -1.08 0.84
C SER A 44 8.53 -1.98 1.23
N GLY A 45 8.38 -2.32 2.50
CA GLY A 45 7.38 -3.28 2.97
C GLY A 45 7.69 -4.73 2.59
N ILE A 46 8.91 -5.02 2.13
CA ILE A 46 9.34 -6.38 1.79
C ILE A 46 10.13 -6.93 2.97
N PHE A 47 9.57 -7.95 3.63
CA PHE A 47 10.16 -8.58 4.80
C PHE A 47 10.58 -10.02 4.50
N VAL A 48 11.76 -10.40 4.98
CA VAL A 48 12.29 -11.76 4.87
C VAL A 48 12.72 -12.23 6.26
N TRP A 49 12.18 -13.33 6.72
CA TRP A 49 12.50 -13.92 8.03
C TRP A 49 12.41 -15.43 8.04
N LYS A 50 13.03 -16.03 9.03
CA LYS A 50 12.77 -17.42 9.35
C LYS A 50 11.43 -17.53 10.08
N VAL A 51 10.64 -18.58 9.79
CA VAL A 51 9.34 -18.80 10.44
C VAL A 51 9.46 -18.76 11.97
N ARG A 52 10.47 -19.40 12.54
CA ARG A 52 10.73 -19.36 13.99
C ARG A 52 10.87 -17.92 14.50
N SER A 53 11.69 -17.10 13.85
CA SER A 53 11.96 -15.74 14.31
C SER A 53 10.73 -14.85 14.30
N ILE A 54 9.85 -14.98 13.30
CA ILE A 54 8.62 -14.20 13.27
C ILE A 54 7.60 -14.70 14.30
N VAL A 55 7.49 -16.00 14.53
CA VAL A 55 6.62 -16.57 15.59
C VAL A 55 7.07 -16.09 16.97
N GLU A 56 8.38 -16.15 17.28
CA GLU A 56 8.95 -15.62 18.52
C GLU A 56 8.69 -14.11 18.66
N ALA A 57 8.73 -13.36 17.57
CA ALA A 57 8.41 -11.93 17.59
C ALA A 57 6.92 -11.67 17.87
N PHE A 58 6.01 -12.45 17.30
CA PHE A 58 4.58 -12.38 17.66
C PHE A 58 4.34 -12.71 19.13
N GLU A 59 4.96 -13.76 19.65
CA GLU A 59 4.86 -14.14 21.07
C GLU A 59 5.33 -12.99 21.98
N LYS A 60 6.46 -12.35 21.63
CA LYS A 60 7.07 -11.30 22.46
C LYS A 60 6.33 -9.95 22.36
N TYR A 61 5.94 -9.53 21.16
CA TYR A 61 5.47 -8.16 20.89
C TYR A 61 3.96 -8.05 20.66
N LEU A 62 3.32 -9.15 20.27
CA LEU A 62 1.88 -9.26 20.00
C LEU A 62 1.29 -10.54 20.62
N PRO A 63 1.40 -10.72 21.97
CA PRO A 63 1.01 -11.98 22.63
C PRO A 63 -0.46 -12.34 22.42
N GLU A 64 -1.36 -11.35 22.33
CA GLU A 64 -2.78 -11.61 22.08
C GLU A 64 -2.99 -12.24 20.70
N HIS A 65 -2.35 -11.69 19.65
CA HIS A 65 -2.38 -12.26 18.30
C HIS A 65 -1.76 -13.66 18.28
N HIS A 66 -0.60 -13.84 18.93
CA HIS A 66 0.05 -15.14 19.03
C HIS A 66 -0.87 -16.19 19.68
N ALA A 67 -1.58 -15.84 20.74
CA ALA A 67 -2.51 -16.75 21.41
C ALA A 67 -3.70 -17.14 20.51
N LEU A 68 -4.32 -16.15 19.84
CA LEU A 68 -5.44 -16.38 18.92
C LEU A 68 -5.03 -17.31 17.76
N PHE A 69 -3.95 -16.98 17.07
CA PHE A 69 -3.50 -17.76 15.91
C PHE A 69 -2.85 -19.10 16.27
N SER A 70 -2.36 -19.28 17.49
CA SER A 70 -1.95 -20.60 18.00
C SER A 70 -3.13 -21.57 18.10
N GLY A 71 -4.34 -21.05 18.34
CA GLY A 71 -5.59 -21.81 18.25
C GLY A 71 -5.90 -22.27 16.83
N VAL A 72 -5.71 -21.40 15.85
CA VAL A 72 -5.90 -21.69 14.42
C VAL A 72 -5.00 -22.84 13.95
N MET A 73 -3.74 -22.86 14.38
CA MET A 73 -2.77 -23.91 14.01
C MET A 73 -3.26 -25.33 14.27
N ARG A 74 -4.09 -25.52 15.29
CA ARG A 74 -4.65 -26.85 15.62
C ARG A 74 -5.81 -27.24 14.70
N ALA A 75 -6.45 -26.28 14.07
CA ALA A 75 -7.59 -26.51 13.19
C ALA A 75 -7.19 -26.65 11.70
N ILE A 76 -5.94 -26.33 11.34
CA ILE A 76 -5.45 -26.42 9.96
C ILE A 76 -5.62 -27.85 9.43
N GLY A 77 -6.20 -27.97 8.24
CA GLY A 77 -6.48 -29.24 7.57
C GLY A 77 -7.71 -29.99 8.11
N THR A 78 -8.50 -29.38 8.99
CA THR A 78 -9.77 -29.94 9.48
C THR A 78 -10.96 -29.14 8.93
N ASP A 79 -12.18 -29.72 9.02
CA ASP A 79 -13.41 -29.03 8.62
C ASP A 79 -13.69 -27.75 9.44
N ALA A 80 -13.08 -27.61 10.59
CA ALA A 80 -13.21 -26.45 11.46
C ALA A 80 -12.30 -25.27 11.08
N GLU A 81 -11.32 -25.46 10.19
CA GLU A 81 -10.28 -24.47 9.86
C GLU A 81 -10.89 -23.10 9.50
N ARG A 82 -11.82 -23.08 8.53
CA ARG A 82 -12.42 -21.84 8.09
C ARG A 82 -13.09 -21.05 9.21
N ASN A 83 -13.89 -21.71 10.00
CA ASN A 83 -14.60 -21.07 11.11
C ASN A 83 -13.66 -20.53 12.19
N VAL A 84 -12.63 -21.30 12.55
CA VAL A 84 -11.63 -20.87 13.55
C VAL A 84 -10.79 -19.69 13.05
N VAL A 85 -10.45 -19.66 11.75
CA VAL A 85 -9.77 -18.53 11.11
C VAL A 85 -10.65 -17.28 11.15
N GLU A 86 -11.92 -17.37 10.74
CA GLU A 86 -12.86 -16.25 10.75
C GLU A 86 -13.02 -15.65 12.15
N ILE A 87 -13.15 -16.50 13.18
CA ILE A 87 -13.23 -16.07 14.58
C ILE A 87 -11.93 -15.35 14.98
N ALA A 88 -10.76 -15.92 14.73
CA ALA A 88 -9.48 -15.34 15.10
C ALA A 88 -9.28 -13.95 14.47
N PHE A 89 -9.65 -13.77 13.20
CA PHE A 89 -9.58 -12.47 12.53
C PHE A 89 -10.62 -11.47 13.03
N SER A 90 -11.80 -11.90 13.45
CA SER A 90 -12.83 -11.02 14.02
C SER A 90 -12.47 -10.51 15.42
N GLU A 91 -11.74 -11.29 16.18
CA GLU A 91 -11.32 -10.96 17.54
C GLU A 91 -9.98 -10.23 17.61
N CYS A 92 -9.10 -10.40 16.60
CA CYS A 92 -7.80 -9.78 16.64
C CYS A 92 -7.85 -8.27 16.36
N ARG A 93 -7.07 -7.52 17.13
CA ARG A 93 -6.91 -6.08 16.91
C ARG A 93 -6.19 -5.83 15.59
N ALA A 94 -6.74 -4.94 14.75
CA ALA A 94 -6.08 -4.50 13.52
C ALA A 94 -4.82 -3.67 13.84
N ILE A 95 -3.65 -4.23 13.53
CA ILE A 95 -2.35 -3.56 13.66
C ILE A 95 -1.43 -4.05 12.55
N SER A 96 -0.69 -3.14 11.91
CA SER A 96 0.33 -3.55 10.93
C SER A 96 1.53 -4.17 11.64
N ILE A 97 2.25 -5.03 10.92
CA ILE A 97 3.49 -5.63 11.41
C ILE A 97 4.56 -4.58 11.72
N ASP A 98 4.52 -3.46 10.98
CA ASP A 98 5.43 -2.34 11.19
C ASP A 98 5.31 -1.78 12.60
N TYR A 99 4.10 -1.41 13.03
CA TYR A 99 3.82 -0.92 14.39
C TYR A 99 3.89 -2.01 15.46
N GLY A 100 3.43 -3.21 15.11
CA GLY A 100 3.32 -4.31 16.08
C GLY A 100 4.66 -4.91 16.43
N ILE A 101 5.55 -5.04 15.48
CA ILE A 101 6.82 -5.77 15.61
C ILE A 101 8.02 -4.92 15.20
N MET A 102 8.03 -4.32 13.98
CA MET A 102 9.25 -3.76 13.41
C MET A 102 9.79 -2.55 14.19
N GLU A 103 8.91 -1.72 14.72
CA GLU A 103 9.31 -0.58 15.60
C GLU A 103 9.86 -1.01 16.96
N LYS A 104 9.57 -2.25 17.40
CA LYS A 104 9.91 -2.74 18.75
C LYS A 104 11.05 -3.74 18.76
N ALA A 105 11.26 -4.42 17.63
CA ALA A 105 12.23 -5.50 17.56
C ALA A 105 13.66 -4.98 17.44
N ASP A 106 14.55 -5.53 18.22
CA ASP A 106 15.98 -5.18 18.31
C ASP A 106 16.89 -6.00 17.39
N ASN A 107 16.33 -7.01 16.72
CA ASN A 107 17.03 -7.94 15.84
C ASN A 107 16.66 -7.74 14.35
N VAL A 108 16.27 -6.52 13.98
CA VAL A 108 15.93 -6.15 12.62
C VAL A 108 17.18 -5.70 11.87
N TYR A 109 17.30 -6.18 10.64
CA TYR A 109 18.34 -5.78 9.69
C TYR A 109 17.70 -5.31 8.40
N VAL A 110 18.34 -4.39 7.70
CA VAL A 110 17.91 -3.90 6.40
C VAL A 110 18.99 -4.17 5.35
N ARG A 111 18.57 -4.57 4.18
CA ARG A 111 19.38 -4.56 2.98
C ARG A 111 18.94 -3.39 2.11
N CYS A 112 19.81 -2.40 1.98
CA CYS A 112 19.59 -1.29 1.05
C CYS A 112 19.82 -1.77 -0.40
N GLY A 113 19.06 -1.24 -1.35
CA GLY A 113 19.19 -1.58 -2.75
C GLY A 113 18.44 -0.61 -3.66
N GLU A 114 19.01 -0.38 -4.82
CA GLU A 114 18.37 0.40 -5.90
C GLU A 114 17.78 -0.60 -6.91
N PHE A 115 16.52 -0.94 -6.73
CA PHE A 115 15.81 -1.90 -7.59
C PHE A 115 14.55 -1.31 -8.21
N GLY A 116 14.46 0.03 -8.30
CA GLY A 116 13.35 0.72 -8.92
C GLY A 116 12.04 0.61 -8.13
N TRP A 117 12.11 0.42 -6.82
CA TRP A 117 10.92 0.36 -5.97
C TRP A 117 10.19 1.71 -5.93
N SER A 118 8.89 1.64 -6.05
CA SER A 118 8.00 2.80 -5.87
C SER A 118 6.72 2.34 -5.19
N ASP A 119 6.26 3.15 -4.24
CA ASP A 119 4.93 2.98 -3.68
C ASP A 119 3.87 3.40 -4.70
N VAL A 120 3.21 2.42 -5.32
CA VAL A 120 2.13 2.63 -6.31
C VAL A 120 0.74 2.71 -5.65
N GLY A 121 0.68 3.06 -4.38
CA GLY A 121 -0.57 3.22 -3.61
C GLY A 121 -1.42 4.43 -4.03
N THR A 122 -1.06 5.16 -5.08
CA THR A 122 -1.79 6.33 -5.60
C THR A 122 -1.88 6.31 -7.11
N TRP A 123 -2.92 6.92 -7.68
CA TRP A 123 -3.07 7.07 -9.14
C TRP A 123 -1.94 7.89 -9.76
N GLY A 124 -1.43 8.89 -9.03
CA GLY A 124 -0.25 9.66 -9.45
C GLY A 124 0.99 8.78 -9.58
N SER A 125 1.22 7.84 -8.64
CA SER A 125 2.30 6.87 -8.75
C SER A 125 2.09 5.90 -9.91
N VAL A 126 0.88 5.37 -10.07
CA VAL A 126 0.52 4.53 -11.22
C VAL A 126 0.78 5.30 -12.52
N TYR A 127 0.34 6.55 -12.60
CA TYR A 127 0.60 7.39 -13.77
C TYR A 127 2.10 7.55 -14.06
N GLN A 128 2.93 7.80 -13.04
CA GLN A 128 4.38 7.98 -13.23
C GLN A 128 5.04 6.73 -13.84
N HIS A 129 4.61 5.54 -13.42
CA HIS A 129 5.20 4.25 -13.82
C HIS A 129 4.52 3.62 -15.05
N SER A 130 3.37 4.11 -15.46
CA SER A 130 2.68 3.62 -16.66
C SER A 130 3.33 4.10 -17.94
N ARG A 131 3.25 3.28 -18.99
CA ARG A 131 3.56 3.71 -20.36
C ARG A 131 2.58 4.82 -20.77
N LYS A 132 3.08 5.82 -21.51
CA LYS A 132 2.29 6.97 -21.94
C LYS A 132 2.25 7.08 -23.46
N ASP A 133 1.13 7.55 -23.98
CA ASP A 133 1.01 7.94 -25.36
C ASP A 133 1.76 9.27 -25.65
N ARG A 134 1.72 9.74 -26.92
CA ARG A 134 2.37 10.98 -27.35
C ARG A 134 1.82 12.25 -26.69
N TYR A 135 0.67 12.18 -26.05
CA TYR A 135 0.03 13.29 -25.33
C TYR A 135 0.15 13.14 -23.82
N ALA A 136 1.05 12.27 -23.38
CA ALA A 136 1.29 11.95 -21.99
C ALA A 136 0.07 11.32 -21.27
N ASN A 137 -0.81 10.61 -21.96
CA ASN A 137 -1.87 9.86 -21.32
C ASN A 137 -1.40 8.44 -20.97
N ALA A 138 -1.73 7.97 -19.78
CA ALA A 138 -1.57 6.58 -19.36
C ALA A 138 -2.92 5.86 -19.58
N VAL A 139 -2.99 5.00 -20.59
CA VAL A 139 -4.23 4.38 -21.05
C VAL A 139 -4.01 2.90 -21.36
N PRO A 140 -5.07 2.08 -21.36
CA PRO A 140 -5.00 0.73 -21.89
C PRO A 140 -4.52 0.72 -23.34
N GLU A 141 -3.87 -0.35 -23.77
CA GLU A 141 -3.38 -0.49 -25.15
C GLU A 141 -4.51 -0.55 -26.18
N GLU A 142 -5.68 -1.04 -25.78
CA GLU A 142 -6.88 -1.17 -26.61
C GLU A 142 -8.12 -0.58 -25.93
N GLY A 143 -9.13 -0.26 -26.70
CA GLY A 143 -10.46 0.17 -26.22
C GLY A 143 -10.53 1.62 -25.76
N CYS A 144 -9.49 2.43 -25.88
CA CYS A 144 -9.50 3.83 -25.44
C CYS A 144 -9.26 4.80 -26.60
N TYR A 145 -10.28 5.59 -26.95
CA TYR A 145 -10.24 6.59 -28.02
C TYR A 145 -10.24 7.99 -27.43
N LEU A 146 -9.11 8.71 -27.59
CA LEU A 146 -8.90 10.00 -26.96
C LEU A 146 -8.85 11.12 -27.99
N TYR A 147 -9.62 12.19 -27.75
CA TYR A 147 -9.64 13.42 -28.52
C TYR A 147 -9.35 14.60 -27.59
N ASP A 148 -8.41 15.48 -27.96
CA ASP A 148 -8.01 16.65 -27.15
C ASP A 148 -7.78 16.35 -25.66
N THR A 149 -7.32 15.13 -25.35
CA THR A 149 -7.10 14.64 -24.00
C THR A 149 -5.59 14.52 -23.74
N ARG A 150 -5.12 15.05 -22.61
CA ARG A 150 -3.69 15.13 -22.27
C ARG A 150 -3.43 14.84 -20.79
N SER A 151 -2.25 14.27 -20.51
CA SER A 151 -1.74 14.06 -19.15
C SER A 151 -2.73 13.36 -18.20
N SER A 152 -3.61 12.55 -18.78
CA SER A 152 -4.68 11.86 -18.05
C SER A 152 -4.36 10.38 -17.87
N ILE A 153 -4.96 9.75 -16.88
CA ILE A 153 -4.91 8.32 -16.69
C ILE A 153 -6.31 7.73 -16.86
N VAL A 154 -6.41 6.66 -17.63
CA VAL A 154 -7.67 5.94 -17.87
C VAL A 154 -7.47 4.47 -17.54
N SER A 155 -8.31 3.93 -16.68
CA SER A 155 -8.39 2.52 -16.35
C SER A 155 -9.78 2.00 -16.68
N LEU A 156 -9.84 0.94 -17.49
CA LEU A 156 -11.08 0.33 -17.97
C LEU A 156 -11.06 -1.18 -17.70
N PRO A 157 -12.23 -1.80 -17.47
CA PRO A 157 -12.36 -3.25 -17.52
C PRO A 157 -11.97 -3.78 -18.90
N LYS A 158 -11.60 -5.08 -18.94
CA LYS A 158 -11.38 -5.78 -20.20
C LYS A 158 -12.62 -5.70 -21.09
N ASP A 159 -12.42 -5.57 -22.38
CA ASP A 159 -13.48 -5.56 -23.40
C ASP A 159 -14.43 -4.33 -23.35
N LYS A 160 -14.12 -3.31 -22.53
CA LYS A 160 -14.87 -2.05 -22.50
C LYS A 160 -14.23 -1.00 -23.40
N ILE A 161 -15.05 -0.22 -24.07
CA ILE A 161 -14.61 0.87 -24.93
C ILE A 161 -14.95 2.20 -24.25
N ALA A 162 -13.96 3.12 -24.19
CA ALA A 162 -14.18 4.49 -23.80
C ALA A 162 -13.84 5.46 -24.93
N VAL A 163 -14.68 6.47 -25.11
CA VAL A 163 -14.44 7.61 -25.99
C VAL A 163 -14.41 8.85 -25.11
N ILE A 164 -13.26 9.53 -25.07
CA ILE A 164 -13.00 10.63 -24.14
C ILE A 164 -12.49 11.83 -24.95
N SER A 165 -13.10 12.99 -24.74
CA SER A 165 -12.72 14.22 -25.41
C SER A 165 -12.57 15.38 -24.42
N GLY A 166 -11.51 16.19 -24.57
CA GLY A 166 -11.32 17.46 -23.88
C GLY A 166 -10.81 17.37 -22.45
N LEU A 167 -10.38 16.20 -21.94
CA LEU A 167 -9.85 16.08 -20.61
C LEU A 167 -8.36 16.44 -20.52
N LYS A 168 -7.99 17.14 -19.47
CA LYS A 168 -6.60 17.50 -19.17
C LYS A 168 -6.31 17.24 -17.68
N GLU A 169 -5.32 16.38 -17.41
CA GLU A 169 -4.90 16.04 -16.04
C GLU A 169 -6.01 15.40 -15.20
N TYR A 170 -6.73 14.43 -15.79
CA TYR A 170 -7.80 13.70 -15.14
C TYR A 170 -7.41 12.26 -14.82
N ILE A 171 -8.09 11.71 -13.83
CA ILE A 171 -8.18 10.28 -13.51
C ILE A 171 -9.58 9.84 -13.94
N VAL A 172 -9.63 8.85 -14.81
CA VAL A 172 -10.86 8.17 -15.24
C VAL A 172 -10.69 6.70 -14.90
N VAL A 173 -11.52 6.22 -14.00
CA VAL A 173 -11.54 4.81 -13.58
C VAL A 173 -12.94 4.28 -13.74
N ASP A 174 -13.05 3.23 -14.50
CA ASP A 174 -14.29 2.52 -14.72
C ASP A 174 -14.12 1.09 -14.21
N THR A 175 -15.03 0.65 -13.37
CA THR A 175 -15.14 -0.71 -12.85
C THR A 175 -16.43 -1.35 -13.38
N ASP A 176 -16.79 -2.52 -12.89
CA ASP A 176 -18.02 -3.17 -13.33
C ASP A 176 -19.27 -2.38 -12.93
N ASP A 177 -19.20 -1.59 -11.87
CA ASP A 177 -20.37 -0.95 -11.26
C ASP A 177 -20.16 0.54 -10.90
N VAL A 178 -18.93 1.08 -11.01
CA VAL A 178 -18.62 2.48 -10.67
C VAL A 178 -17.75 3.12 -11.74
N LEU A 179 -18.17 4.30 -12.19
CA LEU A 179 -17.34 5.20 -12.99
C LEU A 179 -16.92 6.39 -12.14
N MET A 180 -15.61 6.58 -11.98
CA MET A 180 -15.01 7.74 -11.33
C MET A 180 -14.28 8.61 -12.35
N VAL A 181 -14.58 9.90 -12.35
CA VAL A 181 -13.87 10.91 -13.13
C VAL A 181 -13.52 12.07 -12.22
N CYS A 182 -12.24 12.33 -11.98
CA CYS A 182 -11.81 13.45 -11.16
C CYS A 182 -10.48 14.04 -11.65
N PRO A 183 -10.20 15.33 -11.38
CA PRO A 183 -8.88 15.91 -11.64
C PRO A 183 -7.78 15.16 -10.87
N ARG A 184 -6.60 15.03 -11.45
CA ARG A 184 -5.44 14.42 -10.76
C ARG A 184 -5.03 15.19 -9.51
N SER A 185 -5.29 16.50 -9.45
CA SER A 185 -5.08 17.34 -8.27
C SER A 185 -5.95 16.92 -7.08
N GLU A 186 -7.10 16.28 -7.34
CA GLU A 186 -8.06 15.84 -6.33
C GLU A 186 -7.82 14.39 -5.86
N GLU A 187 -6.74 13.77 -6.28
CA GLU A 187 -6.41 12.38 -5.94
C GLU A 187 -6.50 12.07 -4.44
N GLN A 188 -6.09 13.02 -3.59
CA GLN A 188 -6.13 12.83 -2.13
C GLN A 188 -7.55 12.78 -1.57
N ASN A 189 -8.53 13.31 -2.32
CA ASN A 189 -9.94 13.31 -1.92
C ASN A 189 -10.68 12.03 -2.35
N ILE A 190 -10.08 11.14 -3.16
CA ILE A 190 -10.73 9.90 -3.61
C ILE A 190 -11.23 9.06 -2.44
N LYS A 191 -10.43 8.96 -1.36
CA LYS A 191 -10.88 8.23 -0.17
C LYS A 191 -12.15 8.83 0.44
N LYS A 192 -12.24 10.15 0.49
CA LYS A 192 -13.44 10.85 0.96
C LYS A 192 -14.65 10.59 0.05
N PHE A 193 -14.44 10.57 -1.27
CA PHE A 193 -15.51 10.23 -2.21
C PHE A 193 -16.02 8.80 -2.00
N ILE A 194 -15.11 7.84 -1.77
CA ILE A 194 -15.46 6.46 -1.42
C ILE A 194 -16.29 6.41 -0.12
N ASP A 195 -15.84 7.11 0.93
CA ASP A 195 -16.55 7.17 2.21
C ASP A 195 -17.97 7.76 2.06
N GLU A 196 -18.15 8.78 1.20
CA GLU A 196 -19.48 9.36 0.89
C GLU A 196 -20.37 8.36 0.12
N VAL A 197 -19.82 7.66 -0.87
CA VAL A 197 -20.55 6.60 -1.61
C VAL A 197 -20.99 5.49 -0.65
N LYS A 198 -20.05 5.06 0.22
CA LYS A 198 -20.34 4.05 1.26
C LYS A 198 -21.45 4.48 2.19
N PHE A 199 -21.45 5.73 2.63
CA PHE A 199 -22.49 6.27 3.52
C PHE A 199 -23.88 6.22 2.89
N HIS A 200 -23.99 6.49 1.57
CA HIS A 200 -25.28 6.52 0.87
C HIS A 200 -25.73 5.16 0.34
N ASN A 201 -24.81 4.28 -0.06
CA ASN A 201 -25.12 3.04 -0.79
C ASN A 201 -24.68 1.77 -0.03
N GLY A 202 -24.06 1.89 1.15
CA GLY A 202 -23.45 0.77 1.86
C GLY A 202 -22.20 0.25 1.14
N ASP A 203 -21.77 -0.97 1.48
CA ASP A 203 -20.54 -1.58 0.94
C ASP A 203 -20.69 -2.17 -0.49
N LYS A 204 -21.80 -1.93 -1.17
CA LYS A 204 -22.12 -2.58 -2.45
C LYS A 204 -21.20 -2.18 -3.61
N HIS A 205 -20.62 -0.98 -3.54
CA HIS A 205 -19.83 -0.38 -4.63
C HIS A 205 -18.42 0.06 -4.18
N ILE A 206 -17.81 -0.72 -3.26
CA ILE A 206 -16.51 -0.37 -2.67
C ILE A 206 -15.57 -1.57 -2.75
#